data_cac1db2eca98003c7b7f4a2614ad81c0
#
_entry.id   cac1db2eca98003c7b7f4a2614ad81c0
#
_cell.length_a   1.000
_cell.length_b   1.000
_cell.length_c   1.000
_cell.angle_alpha   90.00
_cell.angle_beta   90.00
_cell.angle_gamma   90.00
#
_symmetry.space_group_name_H-M   'P 1'
#
loop_
_entity.id
_entity.type
_entity.pdbx_description
1 polymer ?
#
loop_
_entity_poly.entity_id
_entity_poly.type
_entity_poly.pdbx_seq_one_letter_code
_entity_poly.pdbx_strand_id
1 'polypeptide(L)'
;MNSNTLAPAAGSAARLPWTPRLVFFLAAAFCLSPWASPPIALALGLALALTLGNPYHDLSKNASKWLLQGCVVLLGFGMNLAVVLKAGANGAGFAAGSIGFTFLLGFWLRGRLGIGAKTSTLISAGTAICGGSAIAAVGSVIGAVEGDMTVAMGTVFVLNAVALFVFPVIGHAFSLSPTQFGTWAGVAIHDVSSVVGAASRYGGGALETATAVKLSRALWIIPVSLAAAFAFKRSAAPGEAAGRVQIPWFIGLFVLASVARTLLPGVAASAPAITHVATVGLTVTLFLIGAGLSRTMLRAVGWKPMAQGVLLWLSISAGSLWVVVRLVR
;
A
#
# COMPACT_ATOMS: atom_id res chain seq x y z
N MET A 1 53.34 -27.73 13.20
CA MET A 1 52.43 -28.77 12.72
C MET A 1 51.30 -28.89 13.72
N ASN A 2 50.19 -28.31 13.44
CA ASN A 2 48.84 -28.74 13.85
C ASN A 2 47.83 -27.78 13.19
N SER A 3 47.40 -28.19 12.03
CA SER A 3 46.31 -27.57 11.25
C SER A 3 45.00 -28.08 11.80
N ASN A 4 44.33 -27.30 12.63
CA ASN A 4 42.91 -27.50 12.92
C ASN A 4 42.05 -26.59 12.00
N THR A 5 41.74 -27.09 10.82
CA THR A 5 40.69 -26.59 9.96
C THR A 5 39.34 -26.90 10.61
N LEU A 6 38.79 -25.92 11.31
CA LEU A 6 37.37 -25.96 11.72
C LEU A 6 36.51 -25.79 10.46
N ALA A 7 35.92 -26.89 10.00
CA ALA A 7 34.86 -26.86 9.01
C ALA A 7 33.70 -25.99 9.54
N PRO A 8 33.06 -25.12 8.69
CA PRO A 8 31.90 -24.39 9.11
C PRO A 8 30.80 -25.41 9.38
N ALA A 9 30.28 -25.39 10.61
CA ALA A 9 29.10 -26.16 11.00
C ALA A 9 27.96 -25.80 10.05
N ALA A 10 27.52 -26.75 9.23
CA ALA A 10 26.32 -26.68 8.44
C ALA A 10 25.18 -26.39 9.41
N GLY A 11 24.66 -25.14 9.36
CA GLY A 11 23.54 -24.72 10.16
C GLY A 11 22.38 -25.67 9.89
N SER A 12 22.00 -26.45 10.89
CA SER A 12 20.78 -27.23 10.90
C SER A 12 19.63 -26.27 10.64
N ALA A 13 19.02 -26.35 9.46
CA ALA A 13 17.74 -25.73 9.17
C ALA A 13 16.74 -26.32 10.18
N ALA A 14 16.58 -25.65 11.31
CA ALA A 14 15.61 -26.01 12.33
C ALA A 14 14.25 -26.08 11.63
N ARG A 15 13.73 -27.30 11.45
CA ARG A 15 12.41 -27.52 10.87
C ARG A 15 11.44 -26.81 11.81
N LEU A 16 10.91 -25.68 11.36
CA LEU A 16 9.84 -24.96 12.08
C LEU A 16 8.74 -25.97 12.45
N PRO A 17 8.25 -25.95 13.69
CA PRO A 17 7.19 -26.86 14.12
C PRO A 17 5.99 -26.82 13.16
N TRP A 18 5.30 -27.93 12.99
CA TRP A 18 4.18 -28.07 12.05
C TRP A 18 3.02 -27.08 12.36
N THR A 19 2.90 -26.66 13.62
CA THR A 19 1.84 -25.76 14.11
C THR A 19 1.78 -24.40 13.38
N PRO A 20 2.86 -23.62 13.19
CA PRO A 20 2.78 -22.36 12.43
C PRO A 20 2.41 -22.54 10.96
N ARG A 21 2.84 -23.65 10.36
CA ARG A 21 2.50 -23.98 8.96
C ARG A 21 1.02 -24.28 8.81
N LEU A 22 0.49 -25.13 9.68
CA LEU A 22 -0.92 -25.49 9.69
C LEU A 22 -1.80 -24.28 9.93
N VAL A 23 -1.47 -23.44 10.93
CA VAL A 23 -2.21 -22.21 11.25
C VAL A 23 -2.18 -21.25 10.07
N PHE A 24 -1.03 -21.09 9.38
CA PHE A 24 -0.93 -20.25 8.20
C PHE A 24 -1.88 -20.67 7.09
N PHE A 25 -1.91 -21.97 6.74
CA PHE A 25 -2.80 -22.47 5.68
C PHE A 25 -4.28 -22.45 6.08
N LEU A 26 -4.61 -22.75 7.33
CA LEU A 26 -5.99 -22.62 7.83
C LEU A 26 -6.49 -21.19 7.81
N ALA A 27 -5.66 -20.23 8.22
CA ALA A 27 -5.99 -18.82 8.15
C ALA A 27 -6.12 -18.32 6.70
N ALA A 28 -5.22 -18.76 5.80
CA ALA A 28 -5.32 -18.44 4.37
C ALA A 28 -6.58 -19.04 3.74
N ALA A 29 -6.93 -20.27 4.07
CA ALA A 29 -8.16 -20.92 3.60
C ALA A 29 -9.41 -20.21 4.16
N PHE A 30 -9.41 -19.80 5.43
CA PHE A 30 -10.48 -19.00 6.00
C PHE A 30 -10.68 -17.69 5.23
N CYS A 31 -9.61 -17.05 4.76
CA CYS A 31 -9.70 -15.82 3.96
C CYS A 31 -10.38 -15.99 2.60
N LEU A 32 -10.55 -17.21 2.13
CA LEU A 32 -11.35 -17.53 0.93
C LEU A 32 -12.84 -17.69 1.24
N SER A 33 -13.22 -17.77 2.52
CA SER A 33 -14.61 -17.96 2.92
C SER A 33 -15.41 -16.65 2.87
N PRO A 34 -16.75 -16.73 2.74
CA PRO A 34 -17.61 -15.54 2.74
C PRO A 34 -17.66 -14.81 4.10
N TRP A 35 -17.18 -15.42 5.16
CA TRP A 35 -17.09 -14.80 6.50
C TRP A 35 -15.82 -13.97 6.71
N ALA A 36 -14.84 -14.12 5.84
CA ALA A 36 -13.61 -13.35 5.90
C ALA A 36 -13.83 -11.94 5.35
N SER A 37 -13.65 -10.94 6.20
CA SER A 37 -13.59 -9.55 5.75
C SER A 37 -12.13 -9.08 5.65
N PRO A 38 -11.83 -8.06 4.81
CA PRO A 38 -10.50 -7.49 4.69
C PRO A 38 -9.83 -7.13 6.02
N PRO A 39 -10.52 -6.50 7.01
CA PRO A 39 -9.95 -6.23 8.32
C PRO A 39 -9.62 -7.49 9.11
N ILE A 40 -10.49 -8.50 9.08
CA ILE A 40 -10.27 -9.78 9.78
C ILE A 40 -9.05 -10.49 9.18
N ALA A 41 -8.92 -10.52 7.86
CA ALA A 41 -7.79 -11.13 7.16
C ALA A 41 -6.46 -10.47 7.57
N LEU A 42 -6.41 -9.13 7.58
CA LEU A 42 -5.23 -8.40 8.03
C LEU A 42 -4.90 -8.70 9.49
N ALA A 43 -5.91 -8.70 10.37
CA ALA A 43 -5.74 -8.98 11.80
C ALA A 43 -5.23 -10.41 12.05
N LEU A 44 -5.77 -11.41 11.33
CA LEU A 44 -5.29 -12.79 11.39
C LEU A 44 -3.84 -12.92 10.94
N GLY A 45 -3.47 -12.28 9.83
CA GLY A 45 -2.09 -12.27 9.35
C GLY A 45 -1.15 -11.62 10.37
N LEU A 46 -1.54 -10.48 10.93
CA LEU A 46 -0.76 -9.78 11.94
C LEU A 46 -0.63 -10.59 13.23
N ALA A 47 -1.73 -11.20 13.71
CA ALA A 47 -1.72 -12.06 14.86
C ALA A 47 -0.77 -13.26 14.68
N LEU A 48 -0.82 -13.92 13.51
CA LEU A 48 0.11 -15.00 13.15
C LEU A 48 1.57 -14.51 13.21
N ALA A 49 1.88 -13.39 12.56
CA ALA A 49 3.23 -12.84 12.50
C ALA A 49 3.78 -12.46 13.88
N LEU A 50 2.92 -11.92 14.75
CA LEU A 50 3.31 -11.46 16.08
C LEU A 50 3.32 -12.57 17.15
N THR A 51 2.62 -13.68 16.96
CA THR A 51 2.58 -14.79 17.92
C THR A 51 3.51 -15.92 17.55
N LEU A 52 3.20 -16.58 16.44
CA LEU A 52 3.88 -17.79 15.97
C LEU A 52 5.03 -17.50 15.00
N GLY A 53 5.08 -16.30 14.43
CA GLY A 53 5.97 -15.97 13.31
C GLY A 53 5.41 -16.47 11.98
N ASN A 54 5.88 -15.87 10.87
CA ASN A 54 5.49 -16.30 9.52
C ASN A 54 6.51 -17.29 8.95
N PRO A 55 6.18 -18.58 8.80
CA PRO A 55 7.08 -19.59 8.25
C PRO A 55 7.38 -19.41 6.75
N TYR A 56 6.58 -18.59 6.07
CA TYR A 56 6.65 -18.34 4.62
C TYR A 56 6.82 -16.85 4.31
N HIS A 57 7.69 -16.15 5.05
CA HIS A 57 7.85 -14.70 4.95
C HIS A 57 8.10 -14.22 3.51
N ASP A 58 9.11 -14.78 2.83
CA ASP A 58 9.47 -14.38 1.46
C ASP A 58 8.41 -14.74 0.43
N LEU A 59 7.79 -15.92 0.60
CA LEU A 59 6.67 -16.34 -0.23
C LEU A 59 5.49 -15.38 -0.05
N SER A 60 5.13 -15.03 1.19
CA SER A 60 4.04 -14.10 1.51
C SER A 60 4.29 -12.72 0.89
N LYS A 61 5.52 -12.22 0.98
CA LYS A 61 5.93 -10.93 0.39
C LYS A 61 5.78 -10.92 -1.13
N ASN A 62 6.25 -11.96 -1.80
CA ASN A 62 6.17 -12.05 -3.26
C ASN A 62 4.74 -12.33 -3.73
N ALA A 63 4.04 -13.26 -3.07
CA ALA A 63 2.66 -13.62 -3.41
C ALA A 63 1.72 -12.43 -3.21
N SER A 64 1.83 -11.68 -2.10
CA SER A 64 0.99 -10.50 -1.86
C SER A 64 1.18 -9.44 -2.95
N LYS A 65 2.41 -9.22 -3.43
CA LYS A 65 2.69 -8.27 -4.50
C LYS A 65 1.98 -8.64 -5.81
N TRP A 66 2.15 -9.88 -6.28
CA TRP A 66 1.57 -10.33 -7.55
C TRP A 66 0.06 -10.48 -7.47
N LEU A 67 -0.44 -11.00 -6.34
CA LEU A 67 -1.87 -11.16 -6.11
C LEU A 67 -2.56 -9.79 -6.05
N LEU A 68 -1.97 -8.81 -5.37
CA LEU A 68 -2.47 -7.42 -5.35
C LEU A 68 -2.58 -6.85 -6.76
N GLN A 69 -1.51 -6.95 -7.55
CA GLN A 69 -1.49 -6.43 -8.92
C GLN A 69 -2.55 -7.09 -9.81
N GLY A 70 -2.65 -8.43 -9.75
CA GLY A 70 -3.68 -9.18 -10.49
C GLY A 70 -5.10 -8.81 -10.07
N CYS A 71 -5.37 -8.74 -8.77
CA CYS A 71 -6.68 -8.34 -8.26
C CYS A 71 -7.05 -6.91 -8.64
N VAL A 72 -6.09 -5.97 -8.65
CA VAL A 72 -6.32 -4.60 -9.12
C VAL A 72 -6.71 -4.58 -10.60
N VAL A 73 -6.03 -5.36 -11.43
CA VAL A 73 -6.43 -5.50 -12.86
C VAL A 73 -7.85 -6.04 -12.99
N LEU A 74 -8.19 -7.07 -12.21
CA LEU A 74 -9.55 -7.63 -12.20
C LEU A 74 -10.62 -6.63 -11.74
N LEU A 75 -10.30 -5.74 -10.78
CA LEU A 75 -11.21 -4.64 -10.41
C LEU A 75 -11.52 -3.70 -11.58
N GLY A 76 -10.61 -3.55 -12.54
CA GLY A 76 -10.86 -2.76 -13.75
C GLY A 76 -12.07 -3.24 -14.54
N PHE A 77 -12.33 -4.56 -14.57
CA PHE A 77 -13.54 -5.11 -15.19
C PHE A 77 -14.84 -4.72 -14.45
N GLY A 78 -14.76 -4.28 -13.19
CA GLY A 78 -15.90 -3.75 -12.43
C GLY A 78 -16.22 -2.28 -12.76
N MET A 79 -15.32 -1.56 -13.44
CA MET A 79 -15.40 -0.10 -13.55
C MET A 79 -15.64 0.39 -14.97
N ASN A 80 -16.53 1.39 -15.12
CA ASN A 80 -16.72 2.08 -16.38
C ASN A 80 -15.57 3.06 -16.66
N LEU A 81 -15.07 3.08 -17.90
CA LEU A 81 -13.98 3.95 -18.33
C LEU A 81 -14.24 5.44 -18.03
N ALA A 82 -15.48 5.91 -18.22
CA ALA A 82 -15.82 7.31 -17.95
C ALA A 82 -15.61 7.67 -16.46
N VAL A 83 -15.92 6.76 -15.54
CA VAL A 83 -15.68 6.95 -14.09
C VAL A 83 -14.17 7.03 -13.82
N VAL A 84 -13.39 6.16 -14.43
CA VAL A 84 -11.91 6.15 -14.28
C VAL A 84 -11.30 7.44 -14.79
N LEU A 85 -11.69 7.90 -15.99
CA LEU A 85 -11.19 9.12 -16.60
C LEU A 85 -11.58 10.37 -15.81
N LYS A 86 -12.85 10.44 -15.36
CA LYS A 86 -13.36 11.56 -14.55
C LYS A 86 -12.62 11.66 -13.21
N ALA A 87 -12.43 10.53 -12.53
CA ALA A 87 -11.67 10.48 -11.27
C ALA A 87 -10.21 10.90 -11.48
N GLY A 88 -9.58 10.47 -12.59
CA GLY A 88 -8.22 10.85 -12.96
C GLY A 88 -8.09 12.34 -13.25
N ALA A 89 -8.95 12.88 -14.12
CA ALA A 89 -8.90 14.28 -14.53
C ALA A 89 -9.22 15.26 -13.38
N ASN A 90 -10.31 15.01 -12.66
CA ASN A 90 -10.73 15.87 -11.54
C ASN A 90 -9.81 15.74 -10.33
N GLY A 91 -9.18 14.57 -10.14
CA GLY A 91 -8.27 14.31 -9.03
C GLY A 91 -6.84 14.78 -9.24
N ALA A 92 -6.41 15.07 -10.49
CA ALA A 92 -5.00 15.34 -10.81
C ALA A 92 -4.45 16.57 -10.08
N GLY A 93 -5.17 17.70 -10.11
CA GLY A 93 -4.77 18.93 -9.41
C GLY A 93 -4.74 18.75 -7.89
N PHE A 94 -5.75 18.08 -7.34
CA PHE A 94 -5.79 17.77 -5.91
C PHE A 94 -4.66 16.79 -5.52
N ALA A 95 -4.37 15.80 -6.36
CA ALA A 95 -3.24 14.90 -6.16
C ALA A 95 -1.91 15.67 -6.14
N ALA A 96 -1.66 16.54 -7.15
CA ALA A 96 -0.44 17.35 -7.20
C ALA A 96 -0.26 18.21 -5.94
N GLY A 97 -1.30 18.94 -5.55
CA GLY A 97 -1.28 19.80 -4.38
C GLY A 97 -1.05 19.02 -3.07
N SER A 98 -1.77 17.91 -2.88
CA SER A 98 -1.63 17.10 -1.68
C SER A 98 -0.29 16.34 -1.61
N ILE A 99 0.25 15.89 -2.75
CA ILE A 99 1.59 15.30 -2.83
C ILE A 99 2.65 16.35 -2.48
N GLY A 100 2.59 17.53 -3.12
CA GLY A 100 3.49 18.63 -2.83
C GLY A 100 3.47 19.04 -1.35
N PHE A 101 2.28 19.20 -0.79
CA PHE A 101 2.10 19.49 0.64
C PHE A 101 2.74 18.42 1.54
N THR A 102 2.52 17.13 1.23
CA THR A 102 3.07 16.02 2.01
C THR A 102 4.61 16.03 1.99
N PHE A 103 5.23 16.30 0.84
CA PHE A 103 6.69 16.39 0.75
C PHE A 103 7.24 17.62 1.47
N LEU A 104 6.59 18.79 1.36
CA LEU A 104 7.00 20.00 2.07
C LEU A 104 6.92 19.81 3.59
N LEU A 105 5.80 19.26 4.07
CA LEU A 105 5.62 18.97 5.49
C LEU A 105 6.61 17.89 5.97
N GLY A 106 6.83 16.86 5.16
CA GLY A 106 7.82 15.81 5.46
C GLY A 106 9.24 16.34 5.55
N PHE A 107 9.63 17.25 4.65
CA PHE A 107 10.92 17.90 4.67
C PHE A 107 11.08 18.78 5.94
N TRP A 108 10.06 19.52 6.32
CA TRP A 108 10.06 20.33 7.55
C TRP A 108 10.15 19.45 8.81
N LEU A 109 9.34 18.39 8.88
CA LEU A 109 9.35 17.43 10.00
C LEU A 109 10.69 16.71 10.14
N ARG A 110 11.32 16.36 9.01
CA ARG A 110 12.66 15.76 9.00
C ARG A 110 13.68 16.59 9.82
N GLY A 111 13.70 17.90 9.58
CA GLY A 111 14.61 18.81 10.31
C GLY A 111 14.31 18.86 11.81
N ARG A 112 13.01 18.85 12.16
CA ARG A 112 12.59 18.91 13.58
C ARG A 112 12.81 17.61 14.34
N LEU A 113 12.64 16.46 13.68
CA LEU A 113 12.76 15.14 14.30
C LEU A 113 14.18 14.54 14.16
N GLY A 114 15.05 15.14 13.35
CA GLY A 114 16.38 14.62 13.10
C GLY A 114 16.37 13.26 12.39
N ILE A 115 15.52 13.10 11.37
CA ILE A 115 15.39 11.85 10.58
C ILE A 115 16.30 11.94 9.36
N GLY A 116 16.91 10.81 8.97
CA GLY A 116 17.74 10.71 7.76
C GLY A 116 16.96 11.12 6.49
N ALA A 117 17.66 11.75 5.54
CA ALA A 117 17.05 12.28 4.32
C ALA A 117 16.30 11.22 3.53
N LYS A 118 16.93 10.06 3.32
CA LYS A 118 16.36 8.96 2.53
C LYS A 118 15.12 8.39 3.23
N THR A 119 15.22 8.04 4.52
CA THR A 119 14.08 7.53 5.31
C THR A 119 12.88 8.49 5.29
N SER A 120 13.12 9.78 5.55
CA SER A 120 12.05 10.80 5.55
C SER A 120 11.39 10.97 4.18
N THR A 121 12.18 10.98 3.10
CA THR A 121 11.67 11.05 1.72
C THR A 121 10.82 9.84 1.40
N LEU A 122 11.23 8.64 1.82
CA LEU A 122 10.48 7.40 1.59
C LEU A 122 9.15 7.38 2.35
N ILE A 123 9.12 7.83 3.62
CA ILE A 123 7.87 7.96 4.40
C ILE A 123 6.93 8.97 3.71
N SER A 124 7.47 10.11 3.26
CA SER A 124 6.69 11.13 2.55
C SER A 124 6.12 10.58 1.23
N ALA A 125 6.93 9.87 0.43
CA ALA A 125 6.50 9.27 -0.82
C ALA A 125 5.42 8.19 -0.60
N GLY A 126 5.60 7.33 0.40
CA GLY A 126 4.62 6.32 0.78
C GLY A 126 3.30 6.94 1.21
N THR A 127 3.34 7.96 2.06
CA THR A 127 2.14 8.70 2.50
C THR A 127 1.47 9.46 1.36
N ALA A 128 2.26 10.10 0.50
CA ALA A 128 1.75 10.96 -0.56
C ALA A 128 1.09 10.20 -1.71
N ILE A 129 1.53 8.99 -2.04
CA ILE A 129 1.16 8.32 -3.28
C ILE A 129 0.39 7.02 -3.01
N CYS A 130 1.12 5.90 -2.89
CA CYS A 130 0.49 4.57 -2.81
C CYS A 130 1.26 3.58 -1.90
N GLY A 131 1.84 4.07 -0.81
CA GLY A 131 2.47 3.23 0.20
C GLY A 131 3.72 2.52 -0.29
N GLY A 132 3.78 1.21 -0.13
CA GLY A 132 4.95 0.40 -0.41
C GLY A 132 5.48 0.48 -1.84
N SER A 133 4.61 0.61 -2.85
CA SER A 133 5.04 0.74 -4.25
C SER A 133 5.81 2.04 -4.49
N ALA A 134 5.35 3.15 -3.90
CA ALA A 134 6.06 4.43 -3.99
C ALA A 134 7.39 4.40 -3.23
N ILE A 135 7.42 3.76 -2.05
CA ILE A 135 8.66 3.57 -1.28
C ILE A 135 9.67 2.77 -2.09
N ALA A 136 9.25 1.66 -2.71
CA ALA A 136 10.14 0.83 -3.52
C ALA A 136 10.68 1.57 -4.75
N ALA A 137 9.81 2.29 -5.47
CA ALA A 137 10.19 3.04 -6.68
C ALA A 137 11.13 4.21 -6.34
N VAL A 138 10.76 5.03 -5.36
CA VAL A 138 11.60 6.17 -4.93
C VAL A 138 12.89 5.67 -4.29
N GLY A 139 12.83 4.63 -3.45
CA GLY A 139 13.99 4.05 -2.78
C GLY A 139 15.06 3.57 -3.75
N SER A 140 14.64 2.93 -4.85
CA SER A 140 15.57 2.45 -5.88
C SER A 140 16.32 3.59 -6.58
N VAL A 141 15.66 4.73 -6.83
CA VAL A 141 16.29 5.85 -7.58
C VAL A 141 17.11 6.78 -6.70
N ILE A 142 16.85 6.83 -5.37
CA ILE A 142 17.64 7.63 -4.42
C ILE A 142 18.76 6.83 -3.74
N GLY A 143 18.97 5.56 -4.13
CA GLY A 143 19.97 4.70 -3.52
C GLY A 143 19.70 4.46 -2.03
N ALA A 144 18.46 4.25 -1.63
CA ALA A 144 18.11 3.95 -0.25
C ALA A 144 18.56 2.54 0.13
N VAL A 145 19.13 2.40 1.31
CA VAL A 145 19.52 1.09 1.85
C VAL A 145 18.30 0.33 2.38
N GLU A 146 18.45 -0.98 2.53
CA GLU A 146 17.34 -1.85 2.98
C GLU A 146 16.75 -1.39 4.34
N GLY A 147 17.60 -0.89 5.24
CA GLY A 147 17.16 -0.33 6.52
C GLY A 147 16.20 0.86 6.37
N ASP A 148 16.53 1.83 5.49
CA ASP A 148 15.64 2.98 5.21
C ASP A 148 14.29 2.52 4.67
N MET A 149 14.31 1.56 3.73
CA MET A 149 13.10 1.02 3.12
C MET A 149 12.24 0.26 4.13
N THR A 150 12.86 -0.55 4.98
CA THR A 150 12.18 -1.32 6.04
C THR A 150 11.48 -0.39 7.03
N VAL A 151 12.16 0.67 7.48
CA VAL A 151 11.59 1.66 8.40
C VAL A 151 10.41 2.39 7.77
N ALA A 152 10.56 2.84 6.52
CA ALA A 152 9.49 3.55 5.81
C ALA A 152 8.28 2.63 5.53
N MET A 153 8.51 1.40 5.07
CA MET A 153 7.45 0.42 4.84
C MET A 153 6.73 0.05 6.14
N GLY A 154 7.48 -0.20 7.22
CA GLY A 154 6.90 -0.51 8.53
C GLY A 154 6.00 0.61 9.05
N THR A 155 6.46 1.88 8.94
CA THR A 155 5.67 3.06 9.31
C THR A 155 4.34 3.09 8.55
N VAL A 156 4.41 3.01 7.22
CA VAL A 156 3.24 3.12 6.34
C VAL A 156 2.27 1.94 6.53
N PHE A 157 2.77 0.72 6.69
CA PHE A 157 1.92 -0.45 6.87
C PHE A 157 1.21 -0.48 8.22
N VAL A 158 1.86 -0.01 9.29
CA VAL A 158 1.19 0.15 10.60
C VAL A 158 0.03 1.14 10.49
N LEU A 159 0.26 2.29 9.85
CA LEU A 159 -0.79 3.30 9.65
C LEU A 159 -1.92 2.79 8.76
N ASN A 160 -1.62 2.00 7.74
CA ASN A 160 -2.64 1.35 6.89
C ASN A 160 -3.48 0.32 7.66
N ALA A 161 -2.85 -0.46 8.54
CA ALA A 161 -3.57 -1.38 9.41
C ALA A 161 -4.57 -0.65 10.31
N VAL A 162 -4.18 0.48 10.89
CA VAL A 162 -5.08 1.34 11.68
C VAL A 162 -6.16 1.95 10.79
N ALA A 163 -5.79 2.49 9.63
CA ALA A 163 -6.72 3.15 8.71
C ALA A 163 -7.86 2.24 8.26
N LEU A 164 -7.55 0.97 7.98
CA LEU A 164 -8.54 -0.02 7.54
C LEU A 164 -9.74 -0.16 8.51
N PHE A 165 -9.48 0.00 9.81
CA PHE A 165 -10.53 -0.08 10.83
C PHE A 165 -11.16 1.28 11.14
N VAL A 166 -10.34 2.33 11.22
CA VAL A 166 -10.74 3.64 11.73
C VAL A 166 -11.51 4.45 10.67
N PHE A 167 -11.12 4.39 9.41
CA PHE A 167 -11.73 5.21 8.36
C PHE A 167 -13.22 4.93 8.14
N PRO A 168 -13.69 3.68 8.04
CA PRO A 168 -15.13 3.42 7.90
C PRO A 168 -15.94 3.97 9.08
N VAL A 169 -15.41 3.87 10.30
CA VAL A 169 -16.08 4.40 11.51
C VAL A 169 -16.19 5.92 11.43
N ILE A 170 -15.09 6.61 11.10
CA ILE A 170 -15.09 8.06 10.93
C ILE A 170 -16.05 8.47 9.78
N GLY A 171 -16.00 7.77 8.64
CA GLY A 171 -16.86 8.06 7.52
C GLY A 171 -18.35 8.01 7.87
N HIS A 172 -18.77 6.99 8.62
CA HIS A 172 -20.14 6.89 9.11
C HIS A 172 -20.46 7.99 10.14
N ALA A 173 -19.54 8.29 11.06
CA ALA A 173 -19.73 9.36 12.05
C ALA A 173 -19.93 10.75 11.41
N PHE A 174 -19.27 11.02 10.28
CA PHE A 174 -19.46 12.24 9.48
C PHE A 174 -20.56 12.12 8.41
N SER A 175 -21.29 11.00 8.38
CA SER A 175 -22.36 10.73 7.40
C SER A 175 -21.91 10.98 5.96
N LEU A 176 -20.68 10.57 5.61
CA LEU A 176 -20.16 10.78 4.26
C LEU A 176 -20.95 9.96 3.24
N SER A 177 -21.23 10.56 2.08
CA SER A 177 -21.74 9.78 0.95
C SER A 177 -20.69 8.75 0.49
N PRO A 178 -21.10 7.67 -0.18
CA PRO A 178 -20.14 6.67 -0.71
C PRO A 178 -19.05 7.30 -1.59
N THR A 179 -19.40 8.29 -2.41
CA THR A 179 -18.46 9.03 -3.25
C THR A 179 -17.50 9.86 -2.42
N GLN A 180 -17.98 10.55 -1.39
CA GLN A 180 -17.15 11.30 -0.47
C GLN A 180 -16.20 10.39 0.29
N PHE A 181 -16.72 9.31 0.86
CA PHE A 181 -15.87 8.34 1.57
C PHE A 181 -14.82 7.72 0.64
N GLY A 182 -15.24 7.29 -0.57
CA GLY A 182 -14.32 6.72 -1.56
C GLY A 182 -13.21 7.68 -1.94
N THR A 183 -13.54 8.95 -2.17
CA THR A 183 -12.56 10.00 -2.49
C THR A 183 -11.60 10.21 -1.31
N TRP A 184 -12.12 10.37 -0.11
CA TRP A 184 -11.33 10.57 1.09
C TRP A 184 -10.41 9.39 1.39
N ALA A 185 -10.95 8.17 1.40
CA ALA A 185 -10.17 6.95 1.63
C ALA A 185 -9.09 6.75 0.56
N GLY A 186 -9.44 7.00 -0.71
CA GLY A 186 -8.49 6.94 -1.83
C GLY A 186 -7.32 7.90 -1.70
N VAL A 187 -7.50 9.05 -1.06
CA VAL A 187 -6.44 10.03 -0.79
C VAL A 187 -5.65 9.67 0.47
N ALA A 188 -6.32 9.40 1.58
CA ALA A 188 -5.74 9.40 2.91
C ALA A 188 -5.23 8.03 3.40
N ILE A 189 -5.75 6.92 2.91
CA ILE A 189 -5.20 5.57 3.16
C ILE A 189 -4.07 5.32 2.17
N HIS A 190 -2.92 4.86 2.63
CA HIS A 190 -1.71 4.86 1.81
C HIS A 190 -1.69 3.79 0.71
N ASP A 191 -2.10 2.54 0.96
CA ASP A 191 -2.01 1.46 -0.03
C ASP A 191 -3.37 1.09 -0.66
N VAL A 192 -3.30 0.42 -1.82
CA VAL A 192 -4.49 0.02 -2.60
C VAL A 192 -5.32 -1.02 -1.85
N SER A 193 -4.68 -2.02 -1.21
CA SER A 193 -5.40 -3.12 -0.56
C SER A 193 -6.21 -2.64 0.64
N SER A 194 -5.62 -1.78 1.48
CA SER A 194 -6.31 -1.17 2.62
C SER A 194 -7.42 -0.22 2.19
N VAL A 195 -7.22 0.54 1.08
CA VAL A 195 -8.27 1.38 0.48
C VAL A 195 -9.46 0.51 0.04
N VAL A 196 -9.19 -0.53 -0.72
CA VAL A 196 -10.23 -1.46 -1.20
C VAL A 196 -10.94 -2.12 -0.02
N GLY A 197 -10.19 -2.58 0.98
CA GLY A 197 -10.76 -3.18 2.19
C GLY A 197 -11.67 -2.24 2.98
N ALA A 198 -11.26 -0.99 3.18
CA ALA A 198 -12.06 0.03 3.85
C ALA A 198 -13.31 0.41 3.04
N ALA A 199 -13.16 0.61 1.74
CA ALA A 199 -14.24 1.01 0.85
C ALA A 199 -15.27 -0.10 0.63
N SER A 200 -14.84 -1.37 0.52
CA SER A 200 -15.75 -2.52 0.45
C SER A 200 -16.61 -2.63 1.72
N ARG A 201 -16.02 -2.35 2.89
CA ARG A 201 -16.75 -2.36 4.15
C ARG A 201 -17.72 -1.19 4.28
N TYR A 202 -17.38 -0.04 3.73
CA TYR A 202 -18.25 1.15 3.75
C TYR A 202 -19.48 0.95 2.88
N GLY A 203 -19.36 0.29 1.72
CA GLY A 203 -20.46 -0.06 0.82
C GLY A 203 -20.88 1.06 -0.11
N GLY A 204 -22.06 0.93 -0.73
CA GLY A 204 -22.72 1.96 -1.52
C GLY A 204 -21.97 2.48 -2.76
N GLY A 205 -21.04 1.70 -3.36
CA GLY A 205 -20.24 2.16 -4.52
C GLY A 205 -18.95 2.91 -4.14
N ALA A 206 -18.65 3.03 -2.85
CA ALA A 206 -17.42 3.66 -2.37
C ALA A 206 -16.14 2.98 -2.92
N LEU A 207 -16.21 1.65 -3.17
CA LEU A 207 -15.10 0.87 -3.72
C LEU A 207 -14.62 1.38 -5.07
N GLU A 208 -15.55 1.67 -5.98
CA GLU A 208 -15.20 2.15 -7.32
C GLU A 208 -14.48 3.49 -7.26
N THR A 209 -15.05 4.45 -6.54
CA THR A 209 -14.46 5.78 -6.37
C THR A 209 -13.10 5.72 -5.70
N ALA A 210 -13.00 4.95 -4.60
CA ALA A 210 -11.76 4.83 -3.84
C ALA A 210 -10.64 4.21 -4.67
N THR A 211 -10.95 3.17 -5.45
CA THR A 211 -9.99 2.49 -6.32
C THR A 211 -9.53 3.44 -7.43
N ALA A 212 -10.44 4.13 -8.11
CA ALA A 212 -10.09 5.06 -9.18
C ALA A 212 -9.20 6.20 -8.67
N VAL A 213 -9.56 6.82 -7.55
CA VAL A 213 -8.76 7.88 -6.93
C VAL A 213 -7.39 7.37 -6.53
N LYS A 214 -7.29 6.20 -5.89
CA LYS A 214 -5.99 5.63 -5.49
C LYS A 214 -5.11 5.29 -6.68
N LEU A 215 -5.66 4.74 -7.75
CA LEU A 215 -4.88 4.38 -8.94
C LEU A 215 -4.43 5.62 -9.72
N SER A 216 -5.25 6.68 -9.79
CA SER A 216 -4.82 7.95 -10.39
C SER A 216 -3.64 8.57 -9.63
N ARG A 217 -3.62 8.46 -8.30
CA ARG A 217 -2.48 8.88 -7.48
C ARG A 217 -1.23 8.01 -7.71
N ALA A 218 -1.41 6.71 -7.95
CA ALA A 218 -0.28 5.82 -8.21
C ALA A 218 0.49 6.18 -9.50
N LEU A 219 -0.13 6.85 -10.47
CA LEU A 219 0.58 7.38 -11.64
C LEU A 219 1.63 8.42 -11.29
N TRP A 220 1.46 9.13 -10.16
CA TRP A 220 2.42 10.11 -9.67
C TRP A 220 3.74 9.49 -9.17
N ILE A 221 3.82 8.15 -9.07
CA ILE A 221 5.10 7.46 -8.82
C ILE A 221 6.15 7.91 -9.84
N ILE A 222 5.78 8.02 -11.12
CA ILE A 222 6.72 8.34 -12.21
C ILE A 222 7.32 9.74 -12.01
N PRO A 223 6.54 10.84 -12.03
CA PRO A 223 7.10 12.17 -11.87
C PRO A 223 7.80 12.38 -10.52
N VAL A 224 7.28 11.80 -9.44
CA VAL A 224 7.91 11.93 -8.11
C VAL A 224 9.23 11.17 -8.03
N SER A 225 9.32 9.96 -8.61
CA SER A 225 10.58 9.21 -8.65
C SER A 225 11.64 9.93 -9.49
N LEU A 226 11.25 10.55 -10.62
CA LEU A 226 12.15 11.37 -11.42
C LEU A 226 12.62 12.61 -10.67
N ALA A 227 11.72 13.32 -10.00
CA ALA A 227 12.07 14.48 -9.17
C ALA A 227 13.00 14.09 -8.02
N ALA A 228 12.73 12.97 -7.35
CA ALA A 228 13.58 12.44 -6.28
C ALA A 228 14.97 12.04 -6.81
N ALA A 229 15.04 11.34 -7.95
CA ALA A 229 16.31 10.99 -8.59
C ALA A 229 17.14 12.23 -8.90
N PHE A 230 16.52 13.29 -9.45
CA PHE A 230 17.19 14.55 -9.74
C PHE A 230 17.68 15.27 -8.48
N ALA A 231 16.86 15.33 -7.44
CA ALA A 231 17.20 15.95 -6.17
C ALA A 231 18.37 15.26 -5.46
N PHE A 232 18.37 13.93 -5.44
CA PHE A 232 19.42 13.15 -4.78
C PHE A 232 20.69 12.96 -5.64
N LYS A 233 20.59 13.00 -6.99
CA LYS A 233 21.77 12.96 -7.88
C LYS A 233 22.75 14.11 -7.60
N ARG A 234 22.26 15.27 -7.18
CA ARG A 234 23.08 16.41 -6.77
C ARG A 234 23.88 16.16 -5.50
N SER A 235 23.50 15.16 -4.71
CA SER A 235 24.12 14.81 -3.42
C SER A 235 24.85 13.47 -3.45
N ALA A 236 24.83 12.74 -4.59
CA ALA A 236 25.44 11.42 -4.74
C ALA A 236 26.95 11.55 -5.08
N ALA A 237 27.75 10.63 -4.55
CA ALA A 237 29.15 10.50 -4.92
C ALA A 237 29.28 10.03 -6.40
N PRO A 238 30.36 10.41 -7.12
CA PRO A 238 30.60 9.93 -8.47
C PRO A 238 30.71 8.40 -8.49
N GLY A 239 29.81 7.74 -9.25
CA GLY A 239 29.84 6.28 -9.43
C GLY A 239 28.63 5.50 -8.89
N GLU A 240 27.73 6.10 -8.12
CA GLU A 240 26.46 5.46 -7.72
C GLU A 240 25.48 5.44 -8.92
N ALA A 241 25.17 4.23 -9.39
CA ALA A 241 24.20 4.05 -10.49
C ALA A 241 22.79 4.45 -10.04
N ALA A 242 22.16 5.38 -10.76
CA ALA A 242 20.75 5.70 -10.56
C ALA A 242 19.89 4.45 -10.85
N GLY A 243 19.07 4.04 -9.88
CA GLY A 243 18.16 2.92 -10.03
C GLY A 243 17.12 3.17 -11.14
N ARG A 244 16.58 2.11 -11.71
CA ARG A 244 15.55 2.20 -12.75
C ARG A 244 14.19 2.58 -12.15
N VAL A 245 13.51 3.55 -12.75
CA VAL A 245 12.13 3.91 -12.40
C VAL A 245 11.22 2.74 -12.75
N GLN A 246 10.54 2.19 -11.76
CA GLN A 246 9.58 1.10 -11.96
C GLN A 246 8.23 1.68 -12.40
N ILE A 247 7.85 1.37 -13.64
CA ILE A 247 6.53 1.75 -14.17
C ILE A 247 5.49 0.75 -13.65
N PRO A 248 4.39 1.20 -13.02
CA PRO A 248 3.35 0.31 -12.52
C PRO A 248 2.46 -0.23 -13.66
N TRP A 249 2.95 -1.23 -14.37
CA TRP A 249 2.34 -1.84 -15.58
C TRP A 249 0.89 -2.29 -15.35
N PHE A 250 0.56 -2.75 -14.15
CA PHE A 250 -0.78 -3.22 -13.78
C PHE A 250 -1.85 -2.12 -13.86
N ILE A 251 -1.46 -0.83 -13.76
CA ILE A 251 -2.40 0.29 -13.94
C ILE A 251 -2.83 0.38 -15.41
N GLY A 252 -1.91 0.18 -16.35
CA GLY A 252 -2.26 0.11 -17.77
C GLY A 252 -3.25 -1.02 -18.07
N LEU A 253 -3.03 -2.19 -17.49
CA LEU A 253 -3.97 -3.32 -17.61
C LEU A 253 -5.31 -3.08 -16.92
N PHE A 254 -5.32 -2.38 -15.79
CA PHE A 254 -6.58 -1.95 -15.14
C PHE A 254 -7.39 -1.04 -16.07
N VAL A 255 -6.77 -0.07 -16.72
CA VAL A 255 -7.44 0.82 -17.69
C VAL A 255 -7.95 0.00 -18.87
N LEU A 256 -7.14 -0.90 -19.44
CA LEU A 256 -7.58 -1.80 -20.52
C LEU A 256 -8.76 -2.68 -20.12
N ALA A 257 -8.78 -3.22 -18.90
CA ALA A 257 -9.90 -3.98 -18.36
C ALA A 257 -11.17 -3.12 -18.27
N SER A 258 -11.03 -1.86 -17.86
CA SER A 258 -12.13 -0.89 -17.80
C SER A 258 -12.66 -0.53 -19.21
N VAL A 259 -11.75 -0.40 -20.19
CA VAL A 259 -12.13 -0.25 -21.62
C VAL A 259 -12.91 -1.47 -22.10
N ALA A 260 -12.39 -2.67 -21.86
CA ALA A 260 -13.04 -3.93 -22.27
C ALA A 260 -14.45 -4.05 -21.68
N ARG A 261 -14.61 -3.74 -20.38
CA ARG A 261 -15.95 -3.70 -19.74
C ARG A 261 -16.89 -2.70 -20.41
N THR A 262 -16.39 -1.54 -20.79
CA THR A 262 -17.20 -0.46 -21.37
C THR A 262 -17.64 -0.76 -22.79
N LEU A 263 -16.78 -1.41 -23.58
CA LEU A 263 -17.01 -1.66 -25.01
C LEU A 263 -17.61 -3.03 -25.31
N LEU A 264 -17.42 -4.04 -24.44
CA LEU A 264 -17.82 -5.42 -24.70
C LEU A 264 -18.95 -5.85 -23.76
N PRO A 265 -20.23 -5.99 -24.27
CA PRO A 265 -21.37 -6.34 -23.44
C PRO A 265 -21.22 -7.67 -22.69
N GLY A 266 -20.57 -8.68 -23.29
CA GLY A 266 -20.29 -9.97 -22.66
C GLY A 266 -19.35 -9.85 -21.45
N VAL A 267 -18.37 -8.93 -21.51
CA VAL A 267 -17.47 -8.62 -20.39
C VAL A 267 -18.24 -7.88 -19.29
N ALA A 268 -19.13 -6.95 -19.66
CA ALA A 268 -19.96 -6.24 -18.70
C ALA A 268 -20.89 -7.17 -17.91
N ALA A 269 -21.44 -8.20 -18.56
CA ALA A 269 -22.26 -9.22 -17.89
C ALA A 269 -21.47 -10.06 -16.88
N SER A 270 -20.19 -10.35 -17.14
CA SER A 270 -19.30 -11.11 -16.26
C SER A 270 -18.64 -10.28 -15.16
N ALA A 271 -18.72 -8.94 -15.24
CA ALA A 271 -18.05 -8.01 -14.33
C ALA A 271 -18.33 -8.27 -12.84
N PRO A 272 -19.56 -8.57 -12.38
CA PRO A 272 -19.80 -8.85 -10.97
C PRO A 272 -19.04 -10.06 -10.45
N ALA A 273 -18.99 -11.14 -11.22
CA ALA A 273 -18.24 -12.35 -10.84
C ALA A 273 -16.73 -12.09 -10.77
N ILE A 274 -16.19 -11.36 -11.77
CA ILE A 274 -14.76 -10.99 -11.82
C ILE A 274 -14.41 -10.09 -10.63
N THR A 275 -15.24 -9.12 -10.32
CA THR A 275 -15.02 -8.21 -9.18
C THR A 275 -15.10 -8.95 -7.84
N HIS A 276 -15.98 -9.94 -7.73
CA HIS A 276 -16.05 -10.78 -6.54
C HIS A 276 -14.74 -11.55 -6.32
N VAL A 277 -14.20 -12.19 -7.37
CA VAL A 277 -12.90 -12.89 -7.33
C VAL A 277 -11.80 -11.93 -6.94
N ALA A 278 -11.78 -10.72 -7.51
CA ALA A 278 -10.81 -9.69 -7.16
C ALA A 278 -10.87 -9.31 -5.66
N THR A 279 -12.08 -9.14 -5.12
CA THR A 279 -12.29 -8.76 -3.71
C THR A 279 -11.84 -9.86 -2.76
N VAL A 280 -12.15 -11.13 -3.07
CA VAL A 280 -11.65 -12.29 -2.31
C VAL A 280 -10.12 -12.35 -2.36
N GLY A 281 -9.53 -12.21 -3.55
CA GLY A 281 -8.08 -12.17 -3.71
C GLY A 281 -7.41 -11.03 -2.93
N LEU A 282 -8.05 -9.87 -2.86
CA LEU A 282 -7.56 -8.75 -2.03
C LEU A 282 -7.66 -9.04 -0.54
N THR A 283 -8.68 -9.79 -0.10
CA THR A 283 -8.79 -10.26 1.28
C THR A 283 -7.61 -11.19 1.65
N VAL A 284 -7.29 -12.15 0.77
CA VAL A 284 -6.09 -12.98 0.94
C VAL A 284 -4.80 -12.14 0.91
N THR A 285 -4.74 -11.15 0.02
CA THR A 285 -3.59 -10.23 -0.04
C THR A 285 -3.36 -9.51 1.29
N LEU A 286 -4.43 -9.03 1.93
CA LEU A 286 -4.33 -8.36 3.24
C LEU A 286 -3.87 -9.32 4.34
N PHE A 287 -4.31 -10.58 4.32
CA PHE A 287 -3.76 -11.59 5.21
C PHE A 287 -2.24 -11.77 5.02
N LEU A 288 -1.79 -11.90 3.76
CA LEU A 288 -0.37 -12.06 3.43
C LEU A 288 0.46 -10.83 3.83
N ILE A 289 -0.08 -9.62 3.64
CA ILE A 289 0.55 -8.36 4.09
C ILE A 289 0.65 -8.35 5.62
N GLY A 290 -0.42 -8.67 6.34
CA GLY A 290 -0.41 -8.78 7.80
C GLY A 290 0.61 -9.80 8.29
N ALA A 291 0.66 -10.97 7.67
CA ALA A 291 1.64 -12.02 7.96
C ALA A 291 3.09 -11.62 7.64
N GLY A 292 3.29 -10.66 6.72
CA GLY A 292 4.59 -10.08 6.39
C GLY A 292 5.11 -9.05 7.39
N LEU A 293 4.28 -8.54 8.30
CA LEU A 293 4.67 -7.55 9.32
C LEU A 293 5.42 -8.23 10.47
N SER A 294 6.73 -8.39 10.35
CA SER A 294 7.55 -9.03 11.37
C SER A 294 7.76 -8.15 12.61
N ARG A 295 7.98 -8.78 13.78
CA ARG A 295 8.36 -8.05 15.01
C ARG A 295 9.65 -7.23 14.82
N THR A 296 10.60 -7.74 14.04
CA THR A 296 11.85 -7.06 13.72
C THR A 296 11.62 -5.80 12.92
N MET A 297 10.74 -5.84 11.91
CA MET A 297 10.34 -4.66 11.14
C MET A 297 9.67 -3.61 12.03
N LEU A 298 8.72 -4.01 12.89
CA LEU A 298 8.03 -3.09 13.79
C LEU A 298 8.99 -2.43 14.80
N ARG A 299 9.96 -3.19 15.33
CA ARG A 299 10.99 -2.65 16.24
C ARG A 299 11.98 -1.73 15.52
N ALA A 300 12.28 -1.99 14.25
CA ALA A 300 13.19 -1.17 13.46
C ALA A 300 12.64 0.22 13.15
N VAL A 301 11.31 0.41 13.14
CA VAL A 301 10.68 1.69 12.78
C VAL A 301 11.14 2.82 13.70
N GLY A 302 11.21 2.61 15.00
CA GLY A 302 11.56 3.66 15.95
C GLY A 302 10.49 4.76 16.05
N TRP A 303 10.56 5.58 17.14
CA TRP A 303 9.50 6.56 17.41
C TRP A 303 9.53 7.78 16.46
N LYS A 304 10.71 8.23 16.02
CA LYS A 304 10.86 9.43 15.16
C LYS A 304 10.25 9.24 13.76
N PRO A 305 10.58 8.16 13.00
CA PRO A 305 9.92 7.85 11.73
C PRO A 305 8.42 7.64 11.89
N MET A 306 7.99 6.96 12.96
CA MET A 306 6.57 6.76 13.26
C MET A 306 5.88 8.10 13.51
N ALA A 307 6.47 9.00 14.29
CA ALA A 307 5.92 10.33 14.53
C ALA A 307 5.78 11.13 13.23
N GLN A 308 6.79 11.10 12.34
CA GLN A 308 6.68 11.72 11.02
C GLN A 308 5.51 11.13 10.22
N GLY A 309 5.42 9.79 10.15
CA GLY A 309 4.33 9.12 9.45
C GLY A 309 2.96 9.50 9.99
N VAL A 310 2.77 9.48 11.30
CA VAL A 310 1.50 9.86 11.97
C VAL A 310 1.13 11.30 11.68
N LEU A 311 2.07 12.24 11.80
CA LEU A 311 1.81 13.66 11.55
C LEU A 311 1.45 13.92 10.09
N LEU A 312 2.15 13.31 9.15
CA LEU A 312 1.81 13.38 7.73
C LEU A 312 0.43 12.79 7.46
N TRP A 313 0.16 11.60 8.01
CA TRP A 313 -1.11 10.91 7.83
C TRP A 313 -2.29 11.68 8.40
N LEU A 314 -2.18 12.21 9.62
CA LEU A 314 -3.21 13.05 10.22
C LEU A 314 -3.45 14.32 9.40
N SER A 315 -2.39 14.98 8.94
CA SER A 315 -2.48 16.20 8.14
C SER A 315 -3.19 15.95 6.81
N ILE A 316 -2.82 14.87 6.09
CA ILE A 316 -3.45 14.55 4.81
C ILE A 316 -4.89 14.05 5.02
N SER A 317 -5.16 13.27 6.08
CA SER A 317 -6.49 12.77 6.39
C SER A 317 -7.46 13.89 6.75
N ALA A 318 -7.06 14.78 7.64
CA ALA A 318 -7.87 15.92 8.04
C ALA A 318 -8.06 16.93 6.89
N GLY A 319 -6.99 17.27 6.19
CA GLY A 319 -7.05 18.20 5.07
C GLY A 319 -7.91 17.68 3.91
N SER A 320 -7.74 16.39 3.54
CA SER A 320 -8.56 15.80 2.48
C SER A 320 -10.01 15.60 2.91
N LEU A 321 -10.30 15.28 4.16
CA LEU A 321 -11.67 15.21 4.68
C LEU A 321 -12.37 16.55 4.57
N TRP A 322 -11.70 17.62 5.00
CA TRP A 322 -12.24 18.97 4.90
C TRP A 322 -12.55 19.36 3.45
N VAL A 323 -11.64 19.08 2.51
CA VAL A 323 -11.83 19.34 1.08
C VAL A 323 -13.01 18.53 0.53
N VAL A 324 -13.07 17.24 0.85
CA VAL A 324 -14.09 16.31 0.33
C VAL A 324 -15.50 16.71 0.82
N VAL A 325 -15.65 17.03 2.09
CA VAL A 325 -16.93 17.45 2.65
C VAL A 325 -17.43 18.76 2.01
N ARG A 326 -16.51 19.65 1.60
CA ARG A 326 -16.85 20.96 1.01
C ARG A 326 -17.08 20.92 -0.50
N LEU A 327 -16.30 20.12 -1.22
CA LEU A 327 -16.21 20.20 -2.69
C LEU A 327 -16.77 18.97 -3.42
N VAL A 328 -16.87 17.81 -2.77
CA VAL A 328 -17.43 16.60 -3.37
C VAL A 328 -18.90 16.47 -2.98
N ARG A 329 -19.78 16.63 -3.96
CA ARG A 329 -21.23 16.46 -3.81
C ARG A 329 -21.69 15.10 -4.31
#